data_9e58a2796c0287fc3fa3e5d41973235c
#
_entry.id   9e58a2796c0287fc3fa3e5d41973235c
#
_cell.length_a   1.000
_cell.length_b   1.000
_cell.length_c   1.000
_cell.angle_alpha   90.00
_cell.angle_beta   90.00
_cell.angle_gamma   90.00
#
_symmetry.space_group_name_H-M   'P 1'
#
loop_
_entity.id
_entity.type
_entity.pdbx_description
1 polymer ?
#
loop_
_entity_poly.entity_id
_entity_poly.type
_entity_poly.pdbx_seq_one_letter_code
_entity_poly.pdbx_strand_id
1 'polypeptide(L)'
;MKKFFLSLALLAGVAGAAQAQSNVSLGLKAGGSLSDYSGAQASGYKGIFGFQGGVFANIGFTRLFAFQPEILYSQKGAKTASSPEVATHLNYVDVPLVFHVNVDGLFFEAGPQVGFLVAATNKTGNTSVDVKPSFNTVDAGYVVGLGYQRKKGLGVGLRYNGGITRVAKSFTVGNVTVQDNIRNSVFQLYLTYSFNGR
;
A
#
# COMPACT_ATOMS: atom_id res chain seq x y z
N MET A 1 10.64 -23.57 7.19
CA MET A 1 11.88 -22.88 7.57
C MET A 1 12.84 -22.72 6.39
N LYS A 2 13.20 -23.76 5.63
CA LYS A 2 14.16 -23.65 4.47
C LYS A 2 13.72 -22.64 3.40
N LYS A 3 12.42 -22.52 3.09
CA LYS A 3 11.88 -21.56 2.11
C LYS A 3 11.97 -20.10 2.60
N PHE A 4 11.89 -19.89 3.91
CA PHE A 4 12.03 -18.55 4.51
C PHE A 4 13.48 -18.06 4.46
N PHE A 5 14.44 -18.94 4.73
CA PHE A 5 15.87 -18.62 4.58
C PHE A 5 16.28 -18.37 3.13
N LEU A 6 15.66 -19.09 2.18
CA LEU A 6 15.94 -18.89 0.76
C LEU A 6 15.43 -17.52 0.26
N SER A 7 14.24 -17.09 0.71
CA SER A 7 13.70 -15.77 0.38
C SER A 7 14.49 -14.64 1.04
N LEU A 8 14.97 -14.82 2.28
CA LEU A 8 15.82 -13.86 2.95
C LEU A 8 17.21 -13.75 2.31
N ALA A 9 17.78 -14.89 1.85
CA ALA A 9 19.04 -14.92 1.12
C ALA A 9 18.92 -14.27 -0.28
N LEU A 10 17.78 -14.42 -0.96
CA LEU A 10 17.50 -13.76 -2.24
C LEU A 10 17.40 -12.23 -2.06
N LEU A 11 16.73 -11.77 -1.00
CA LEU A 11 16.66 -10.34 -0.63
C LEU A 11 18.05 -9.78 -0.28
N ALA A 12 18.87 -10.52 0.47
CA ALA A 12 20.23 -10.11 0.80
C ALA A 12 21.15 -10.09 -0.43
N GLY A 13 20.97 -11.02 -1.38
CA GLY A 13 21.71 -11.06 -2.66
C GLY A 13 21.40 -9.87 -3.56
N VAL A 14 20.14 -9.47 -3.64
CA VAL A 14 19.70 -8.26 -4.38
C VAL A 14 20.25 -6.99 -3.72
N ALA A 15 20.30 -6.93 -2.39
CA ALA A 15 20.87 -5.81 -1.66
C ALA A 15 22.40 -5.66 -1.88
N GLY A 16 23.12 -6.77 -2.01
CA GLY A 16 24.57 -6.76 -2.29
C GLY A 16 24.91 -6.32 -3.71
N ALA A 17 24.11 -6.73 -4.71
CA ALA A 17 24.28 -6.32 -6.09
C ALA A 17 23.91 -4.84 -6.34
N ALA A 18 22.97 -4.30 -5.56
CA ALA A 18 22.55 -2.90 -5.63
C ALA A 18 23.65 -1.91 -5.16
N GLN A 19 24.56 -2.34 -4.29
CA GLN A 19 25.69 -1.49 -3.82
C GLN A 19 26.78 -1.29 -4.87
N ALA A 20 26.85 -2.14 -5.90
CA ALA A 20 27.83 -2.01 -6.97
C ALA A 20 27.46 -0.94 -8.02
N GLN A 21 26.22 -0.44 -8.02
CA GLN A 21 25.78 0.63 -8.92
C GLN A 21 25.51 1.91 -8.13
N SER A 22 26.23 2.97 -8.42
CA SER A 22 26.16 4.30 -7.76
C SER A 22 24.78 4.97 -7.76
N ASN A 23 23.78 4.40 -8.43
CA ASN A 23 22.45 4.97 -8.65
C ASN A 23 21.32 4.25 -7.89
N VAL A 24 21.62 3.28 -7.02
CA VAL A 24 20.60 2.55 -6.26
C VAL A 24 20.67 2.93 -4.78
N SER A 25 19.55 3.37 -4.24
CA SER A 25 19.39 3.70 -2.82
C SER A 25 18.31 2.81 -2.20
N LEU A 26 18.64 2.14 -1.10
CA LEU A 26 17.71 1.36 -0.30
C LEU A 26 17.20 2.20 0.88
N GLY A 27 15.97 1.92 1.31
CA GLY A 27 15.41 2.66 2.44
C GLY A 27 14.20 2.00 3.09
N LEU A 28 13.79 2.63 4.17
CA LEU A 28 12.58 2.30 4.92
C LEU A 28 11.50 3.35 4.67
N LYS A 29 10.25 2.92 4.67
CA LYS A 29 9.06 3.77 4.61
C LYS A 29 8.11 3.37 5.73
N ALA A 30 7.56 4.36 6.45
CA ALA A 30 6.52 4.15 7.43
C ALA A 30 5.58 5.36 7.47
N GLY A 31 4.28 5.14 7.74
CA GLY A 31 3.33 6.24 7.77
C GLY A 31 1.95 5.86 8.27
N GLY A 32 1.14 6.88 8.49
CA GLY A 32 -0.28 6.76 8.76
C GLY A 32 -1.09 6.89 7.48
N SER A 33 -2.28 6.32 7.50
CA SER A 33 -3.23 6.37 6.39
C SER A 33 -4.64 6.68 6.88
N LEU A 34 -5.40 7.36 6.04
CA LEU A 34 -6.85 7.47 6.14
C LEU A 34 -7.42 6.69 4.98
N SER A 35 -8.05 5.56 5.29
CA SER A 35 -8.58 4.62 4.30
C SER A 35 -10.10 4.66 4.32
N ASP A 36 -10.69 4.66 3.13
CA ASP A 36 -12.14 4.61 2.92
C ASP A 36 -12.44 3.74 1.69
N TYR A 37 -13.70 3.52 1.40
CA TYR A 37 -14.14 2.91 0.15
C TYR A 37 -14.61 3.97 -0.84
N SER A 38 -14.40 3.67 -2.13
CA SER A 38 -14.92 4.44 -3.25
C SER A 38 -15.80 3.53 -4.14
N GLY A 39 -16.67 4.13 -4.95
CA GLY A 39 -17.58 3.42 -5.86
C GLY A 39 -19.04 3.61 -5.51
N ALA A 40 -19.94 2.99 -6.29
CA ALA A 40 -21.37 3.26 -6.23
C ALA A 40 -22.02 2.89 -4.88
N GLN A 41 -21.51 1.88 -4.18
CA GLN A 41 -22.01 1.42 -2.89
C GLN A 41 -21.19 1.93 -1.68
N ALA A 42 -20.32 2.93 -1.88
CA ALA A 42 -19.46 3.47 -0.81
C ALA A 42 -20.18 4.41 0.16
N SER A 43 -21.36 4.94 -0.17
CA SER A 43 -22.07 5.96 0.61
C SER A 43 -22.46 5.54 2.05
N GLY A 44 -22.49 4.23 2.32
CA GLY A 44 -22.76 3.66 3.64
C GLY A 44 -21.53 3.50 4.54
N TYR A 45 -20.37 3.92 4.09
CA TYR A 45 -19.10 3.75 4.80
C TYR A 45 -18.47 5.07 5.21
N LYS A 46 -17.58 5.01 6.20
CA LYS A 46 -16.75 6.12 6.67
C LYS A 46 -15.32 5.66 6.79
N GLY A 47 -14.39 6.58 6.61
CA GLY A 47 -12.97 6.30 6.68
C GLY A 47 -12.49 5.83 8.05
N ILE A 48 -11.45 5.01 8.06
CA ILE A 48 -10.72 4.58 9.24
C ILE A 48 -9.25 4.97 9.13
N PHE A 49 -8.63 5.18 10.30
CA PHE A 49 -7.18 5.32 10.36
C PHE A 49 -6.51 3.95 10.25
N GLY A 50 -5.43 3.91 9.52
CA GLY A 50 -4.56 2.75 9.35
C GLY A 50 -3.09 3.17 9.36
N PHE A 51 -2.23 2.22 9.08
CA PHE A 51 -0.79 2.45 8.98
C PHE A 51 -0.19 1.63 7.84
N GLN A 52 1.01 2.04 7.44
CA GLN A 52 1.81 1.29 6.48
C GLN A 52 3.28 1.32 6.90
N GLY A 53 4.01 0.30 6.50
CA GLY A 53 5.46 0.24 6.73
C GLY A 53 6.12 -0.82 5.88
N GLY A 54 7.36 -0.57 5.49
CA GLY A 54 8.13 -1.51 4.67
C GLY A 54 9.40 -0.92 4.11
N VAL A 55 9.83 -1.46 2.99
CA VAL A 55 11.10 -1.18 2.36
C VAL A 55 10.91 -0.71 0.92
N PHE A 56 11.88 0.05 0.43
CA PHE A 56 11.94 0.46 -0.96
C PHE A 56 13.36 0.39 -1.51
N ALA A 57 13.47 0.26 -2.83
CA ALA A 57 14.70 0.47 -3.58
C ALA A 57 14.47 1.62 -4.58
N ASN A 58 15.24 2.68 -4.50
CA ASN A 58 15.18 3.78 -5.45
C ASN A 58 16.32 3.64 -6.47
N ILE A 59 15.97 3.49 -7.74
CA ILE A 59 16.87 3.26 -8.88
C ILE A 59 16.85 4.51 -9.73
N GLY A 60 17.87 5.35 -9.60
CA GLY A 60 18.00 6.59 -10.39
C GLY A 60 18.46 6.29 -11.82
N PHE A 61 17.69 6.67 -12.84
CA PHE A 61 18.10 6.60 -14.23
C PHE A 61 18.84 7.88 -14.65
N THR A 62 18.35 9.01 -14.14
CA THR A 62 18.94 10.33 -14.33
C THR A 62 18.81 11.12 -13.03
N ARG A 63 19.32 12.36 -13.01
CA ARG A 63 19.07 13.27 -11.87
C ARG A 63 17.59 13.59 -11.68
N LEU A 64 16.80 13.53 -12.76
CA LEU A 64 15.37 13.87 -12.77
C LEU A 64 14.49 12.64 -12.56
N PHE A 65 14.82 11.48 -13.14
CA PHE A 65 13.97 10.31 -13.19
C PHE A 65 14.53 9.15 -12.37
N ALA A 66 13.66 8.52 -11.56
CA ALA A 66 13.96 7.29 -10.84
C ALA A 66 12.77 6.33 -10.87
N PHE A 67 13.04 5.05 -10.69
CA PHE A 67 12.06 3.99 -10.47
C PHE A 67 12.21 3.48 -9.05
N GLN A 68 11.07 3.33 -8.34
CA GLN A 68 11.09 2.92 -6.94
C GLN A 68 10.08 1.80 -6.71
N PRO A 69 10.48 0.53 -6.85
CA PRO A 69 9.71 -0.59 -6.33
C PRO A 69 9.72 -0.59 -4.81
N GLU A 70 8.56 -0.95 -4.22
CA GLU A 70 8.37 -0.99 -2.78
C GLU A 70 7.72 -2.31 -2.37
N ILE A 71 7.93 -2.74 -1.13
CA ILE A 71 7.18 -3.81 -0.47
C ILE A 71 6.71 -3.25 0.86
N LEU A 72 5.40 -3.09 1.01
CA LEU A 72 4.78 -2.43 2.16
C LEU A 72 3.74 -3.35 2.79
N TYR A 73 3.76 -3.50 4.10
CA TYR A 73 2.58 -3.92 4.83
C TYR A 73 1.69 -2.71 5.02
N SER A 74 0.40 -2.82 4.69
CA SER A 74 -0.55 -1.73 4.83
C SER A 74 -1.89 -2.19 5.38
N GLN A 75 -2.47 -1.39 6.27
CA GLN A 75 -3.81 -1.56 6.80
C GLN A 75 -4.74 -0.57 6.11
N LYS A 76 -5.76 -1.10 5.43
CA LYS A 76 -6.83 -0.38 4.73
C LYS A 76 -8.19 -0.78 5.30
N GLY A 77 -9.26 -0.23 4.74
CA GLY A 77 -10.64 -0.60 5.06
C GLY A 77 -11.51 0.61 5.31
N ALA A 78 -12.69 0.36 5.86
CA ALA A 78 -13.66 1.38 6.23
C ALA A 78 -14.58 0.87 7.34
N LYS A 79 -15.40 1.74 7.91
CA LYS A 79 -16.41 1.38 8.90
C LYS A 79 -17.81 1.74 8.40
N THR A 80 -18.82 1.00 8.85
CA THR A 80 -20.20 1.33 8.54
C THR A 80 -20.63 2.65 9.19
N ALA A 81 -21.46 3.43 8.49
CA ALA A 81 -22.01 4.68 9.02
C ALA A 81 -23.19 4.45 9.98
N SER A 82 -23.76 3.24 9.98
CA SER A 82 -24.92 2.82 10.81
C SER A 82 -24.52 2.26 12.16
N SER A 83 -25.48 2.18 13.07
CA SER A 83 -25.30 1.54 14.41
C SER A 83 -25.90 0.12 14.38
N PRO A 84 -25.19 -0.91 14.93
CA PRO A 84 -23.85 -0.83 15.51
C PRO A 84 -22.76 -0.59 14.46
N GLU A 85 -21.74 0.19 14.83
CA GLU A 85 -20.61 0.46 13.97
C GLU A 85 -19.77 -0.82 13.79
N VAL A 86 -19.54 -1.22 12.55
CA VAL A 86 -18.67 -2.33 12.18
C VAL A 86 -17.48 -1.77 11.42
N ALA A 87 -16.28 -1.91 11.98
CA ALA A 87 -15.03 -1.50 11.33
C ALA A 87 -14.38 -2.71 10.64
N THR A 88 -14.23 -2.64 9.32
CA THR A 88 -13.53 -3.64 8.51
C THR A 88 -12.08 -3.22 8.34
N HIS A 89 -11.16 -4.03 8.84
CA HIS A 89 -9.72 -3.86 8.65
C HIS A 89 -9.22 -4.88 7.65
N LEU A 90 -8.61 -4.40 6.57
CA LEU A 90 -8.01 -5.19 5.51
C LEU A 90 -6.50 -4.97 5.52
N ASN A 91 -5.76 -6.04 5.80
CA ASN A 91 -4.31 -6.00 5.87
C ASN A 91 -3.73 -6.58 4.58
N TYR A 92 -2.88 -5.80 3.91
CA TYR A 92 -2.26 -6.14 2.63
C TYR A 92 -0.74 -6.16 2.73
N VAL A 93 -0.14 -6.96 1.87
CA VAL A 93 1.23 -6.74 1.39
C VAL A 93 1.10 -6.09 0.02
N ASP A 94 1.41 -4.79 -0.03
CA ASP A 94 1.36 -3.99 -1.25
C ASP A 94 2.73 -3.95 -1.93
N VAL A 95 2.71 -4.02 -3.26
CA VAL A 95 3.88 -3.88 -4.13
C VAL A 95 3.63 -2.74 -5.11
N PRO A 96 3.89 -1.49 -4.71
CA PRO A 96 3.90 -0.35 -5.62
C PRO A 96 5.13 -0.38 -6.54
N LEU A 97 4.93 -0.05 -7.81
CA LEU A 97 5.98 0.15 -8.81
C LEU A 97 5.95 1.61 -9.25
N VAL A 98 6.71 2.45 -8.56
CA VAL A 98 6.54 3.92 -8.62
C VAL A 98 7.63 4.56 -9.45
N PHE A 99 7.24 5.46 -10.32
CA PHE A 99 8.15 6.36 -11.03
C PHE A 99 8.20 7.70 -10.30
N HIS A 100 9.41 8.22 -10.12
CA HIS A 100 9.67 9.52 -9.51
C HIS A 100 10.18 10.52 -10.54
N VAL A 101 9.67 11.74 -10.45
CA VAL A 101 10.26 12.93 -11.06
C VAL A 101 10.82 13.80 -9.95
N ASN A 102 12.14 13.97 -9.89
CA ASN A 102 12.84 14.64 -8.79
C ASN A 102 13.33 16.03 -9.23
N VAL A 103 13.05 17.06 -8.42
CA VAL A 103 13.51 18.42 -8.63
C VAL A 103 13.99 18.98 -7.28
N ASP A 104 15.29 19.12 -7.11
CA ASP A 104 15.93 19.70 -5.92
C ASP A 104 15.45 19.14 -4.58
N GLY A 105 15.26 17.82 -4.54
CA GLY A 105 14.76 17.10 -3.36
C GLY A 105 13.24 16.96 -3.29
N LEU A 106 12.48 17.80 -3.96
CA LEU A 106 11.06 17.54 -4.21
C LEU A 106 10.92 16.38 -5.18
N PHE A 107 9.93 15.56 -4.99
CA PHE A 107 9.59 14.51 -5.94
C PHE A 107 8.07 14.45 -6.16
N PHE A 108 7.71 14.09 -7.37
CA PHE A 108 6.37 13.63 -7.73
C PHE A 108 6.48 12.14 -8.02
N GLU A 109 5.50 11.39 -7.58
CA GLU A 109 5.48 9.94 -7.76
C GLU A 109 4.16 9.49 -8.38
N ALA A 110 4.23 8.53 -9.29
CA ALA A 110 3.07 7.86 -9.85
C ALA A 110 3.43 6.45 -10.30
N GLY A 111 2.48 5.51 -10.21
CA GLY A 111 2.68 4.16 -10.71
C GLY A 111 1.57 3.19 -10.34
N PRO A 112 1.59 2.00 -10.94
CA PRO A 112 0.69 0.92 -10.57
C PRO A 112 1.08 0.31 -9.22
N GLN A 113 0.07 -0.29 -8.57
CA GLN A 113 0.24 -1.06 -7.34
C GLN A 113 -0.56 -2.36 -7.41
N VAL A 114 0.00 -3.42 -6.86
CA VAL A 114 -0.70 -4.68 -6.60
C VAL A 114 -0.60 -4.98 -5.12
N GLY A 115 -1.74 -5.26 -4.48
CA GLY A 115 -1.85 -5.63 -3.08
C GLY A 115 -2.32 -7.08 -2.94
N PHE A 116 -1.74 -7.80 -1.98
CA PHE A 116 -2.13 -9.16 -1.62
C PHE A 116 -2.75 -9.14 -0.22
N LEU A 117 -4.04 -9.49 -0.12
CA LEU A 117 -4.76 -9.54 1.15
C LEU A 117 -4.23 -10.68 2.03
N VAL A 118 -3.64 -10.34 3.17
CA VAL A 118 -3.08 -11.32 4.12
C VAL A 118 -4.03 -11.60 5.28
N ALA A 119 -4.82 -10.61 5.73
CA ALA A 119 -5.86 -10.77 6.74
C ALA A 119 -7.00 -9.78 6.53
N ALA A 120 -8.22 -10.15 6.93
CA ALA A 120 -9.37 -9.25 6.96
C ALA A 120 -10.21 -9.54 8.21
N THR A 121 -10.51 -8.50 8.99
CA THR A 121 -11.26 -8.62 10.23
C THR A 121 -12.35 -7.57 10.34
N ASN A 122 -13.54 -7.98 10.76
CA ASN A 122 -14.60 -7.08 11.20
C ASN A 122 -14.55 -6.94 12.72
N LYS A 123 -14.53 -5.69 13.18
CA LYS A 123 -14.59 -5.36 14.61
C LYS A 123 -15.91 -4.67 14.94
N THR A 124 -16.62 -5.20 15.94
CA THR A 124 -17.85 -4.63 16.50
C THR A 124 -17.72 -4.62 18.01
N GLY A 125 -17.52 -3.44 18.61
CA GLY A 125 -17.15 -3.34 20.02
C GLY A 125 -15.87 -4.14 20.32
N ASN A 126 -15.96 -5.08 21.25
CA ASN A 126 -14.84 -5.94 21.64
C ASN A 126 -14.75 -7.27 20.85
N THR A 127 -15.66 -7.50 19.91
CA THR A 127 -15.69 -8.72 19.10
C THR A 127 -14.95 -8.50 17.79
N SER A 128 -14.08 -9.47 17.45
CA SER A 128 -13.34 -9.49 16.17
C SER A 128 -13.62 -10.81 15.46
N VAL A 129 -14.03 -10.74 14.19
CA VAL A 129 -14.37 -11.90 13.35
C VAL A 129 -13.52 -11.87 12.09
N ASP A 130 -12.95 -13.02 11.72
CA ASP A 130 -12.25 -13.16 10.44
C ASP A 130 -13.26 -13.19 9.28
N VAL A 131 -13.08 -12.26 8.34
CA VAL A 131 -13.94 -12.12 7.15
C VAL A 131 -13.14 -12.23 5.85
N LYS A 132 -11.90 -12.69 5.90
CA LYS A 132 -11.02 -12.80 4.72
C LYS A 132 -11.65 -13.58 3.56
N PRO A 133 -12.42 -14.67 3.78
CA PRO A 133 -13.07 -15.40 2.68
C PRO A 133 -14.02 -14.54 1.83
N SER A 134 -14.59 -13.47 2.39
CA SER A 134 -15.54 -12.57 1.71
C SER A 134 -14.86 -11.51 0.81
N PHE A 135 -13.54 -11.41 0.86
CA PHE A 135 -12.76 -10.41 0.14
C PHE A 135 -11.89 -11.02 -0.96
N ASN A 136 -11.63 -10.24 -2.00
CA ASN A 136 -10.69 -10.60 -3.06
C ASN A 136 -9.26 -10.60 -2.52
N THR A 137 -8.49 -11.63 -2.90
CA THR A 137 -7.11 -11.79 -2.42
C THR A 137 -6.16 -10.80 -3.08
N VAL A 138 -6.47 -10.35 -4.30
CA VAL A 138 -5.64 -9.42 -5.08
C VAL A 138 -6.39 -8.11 -5.26
N ASP A 139 -5.72 -7.01 -4.95
CA ASP A 139 -6.18 -5.64 -5.14
C ASP A 139 -5.21 -4.90 -6.08
N ALA A 140 -5.64 -4.59 -7.28
CA ALA A 140 -4.89 -3.78 -8.22
C ALA A 140 -5.36 -2.33 -8.17
N GLY A 141 -4.41 -1.41 -8.22
CA GLY A 141 -4.65 0.01 -8.10
C GLY A 141 -3.51 0.84 -8.68
N TYR A 142 -3.55 2.12 -8.36
CA TYR A 142 -2.51 3.09 -8.70
C TYR A 142 -2.18 3.96 -7.50
N VAL A 143 -0.99 4.52 -7.53
CA VAL A 143 -0.56 5.53 -6.56
C VAL A 143 -0.15 6.80 -7.29
N VAL A 144 -0.46 7.94 -6.68
CA VAL A 144 0.05 9.25 -7.06
C VAL A 144 0.40 10.02 -5.79
N GLY A 145 1.48 10.76 -5.83
CA GLY A 145 1.94 11.47 -4.64
C GLY A 145 3.01 12.50 -4.93
N LEU A 146 3.40 13.16 -3.86
CA LEU A 146 4.49 14.12 -3.87
C LEU A 146 5.17 14.13 -2.50
N GLY A 147 6.40 14.60 -2.46
CA GLY A 147 7.13 14.69 -1.21
C GLY A 147 8.47 15.37 -1.37
N TYR A 148 9.20 15.35 -0.28
CA TYR A 148 10.56 15.85 -0.21
C TYR A 148 11.48 14.79 0.37
N GLN A 149 12.56 14.48 -0.32
CA GLN A 149 13.58 13.53 0.11
C GLN A 149 14.93 14.22 0.13
N ARG A 150 15.58 14.23 1.29
CA ARG A 150 16.98 14.66 1.38
C ARG A 150 17.87 13.68 0.62
N LYS A 151 19.03 14.15 0.15
CA LYS A 151 20.00 13.28 -0.57
C LYS A 151 20.33 12.01 0.18
N LYS A 152 20.42 12.08 1.52
CA LYS A 152 20.58 10.95 2.42
C LYS A 152 19.73 11.17 3.67
N GLY A 153 19.18 10.11 4.26
CA GLY A 153 18.41 10.14 5.50
C GLY A 153 16.91 10.40 5.25
N LEU A 154 16.36 11.35 5.97
CA LEU A 154 14.92 11.53 6.08
C LEU A 154 14.28 12.17 4.85
N GLY A 155 13.08 11.69 4.53
CA GLY A 155 12.12 12.29 3.62
C GLY A 155 10.71 12.21 4.17
N VAL A 156 9.80 12.98 3.57
CA VAL A 156 8.38 13.02 3.90
C VAL A 156 7.58 13.09 2.62
N GLY A 157 6.43 12.42 2.59
CA GLY A 157 5.55 12.44 1.41
C GLY A 157 4.09 12.25 1.74
N LEU A 158 3.28 12.76 0.82
CA LEU A 158 1.83 12.56 0.76
C LEU A 158 1.52 11.72 -0.49
N ARG A 159 0.66 10.72 -0.34
CA ARG A 159 0.30 9.79 -1.40
C ARG A 159 -1.19 9.50 -1.35
N TYR A 160 -1.79 9.42 -2.51
CA TYR A 160 -3.10 8.84 -2.71
C TYR A 160 -2.95 7.47 -3.40
N ASN A 161 -3.65 6.48 -2.89
CA ASN A 161 -3.73 5.14 -3.44
C ASN A 161 -5.19 4.87 -3.82
N GLY A 162 -5.46 4.71 -5.11
CA GLY A 162 -6.77 4.45 -5.67
C GLY A 162 -6.88 3.01 -6.19
N GLY A 163 -7.84 2.23 -5.66
CA GLY A 163 -8.15 0.89 -6.13
C GLY A 163 -8.86 0.91 -7.49
N ILE A 164 -8.48 -0.01 -8.36
CA ILE A 164 -9.15 -0.27 -9.65
C ILE A 164 -10.04 -1.49 -9.52
N THR A 165 -9.57 -2.52 -8.81
CA THR A 165 -10.30 -3.76 -8.58
C THR A 165 -11.31 -3.62 -7.44
N ARG A 166 -12.32 -4.49 -7.45
CA ARG A 166 -13.30 -4.59 -6.37
C ARG A 166 -12.70 -5.30 -5.17
N VAL A 167 -13.00 -4.80 -3.98
CA VAL A 167 -12.50 -5.33 -2.71
C VAL A 167 -13.33 -6.55 -2.27
N ALA A 168 -14.65 -6.48 -2.36
CA ALA A 168 -15.56 -7.56 -1.97
C ALA A 168 -15.74 -8.57 -3.11
N LYS A 169 -15.87 -9.85 -2.74
CA LYS A 169 -16.31 -10.90 -3.66
C LYS A 169 -17.80 -10.78 -3.93
N SER A 170 -18.22 -11.19 -5.13
CA SER A 170 -19.63 -11.41 -5.42
C SER A 170 -20.14 -12.65 -4.69
N PHE A 171 -21.39 -12.64 -4.27
CA PHE A 171 -22.09 -13.82 -3.76
C PHE A 171 -23.42 -13.99 -4.46
N THR A 172 -23.85 -15.24 -4.59
CA THR A 172 -25.10 -15.58 -5.28
C THR A 172 -26.10 -16.12 -4.25
N VAL A 173 -27.30 -15.54 -4.26
CA VAL A 173 -28.43 -16.00 -3.46
C VAL A 173 -29.54 -16.41 -4.44
N GLY A 174 -29.80 -17.71 -4.51
CA GLY A 174 -30.68 -18.27 -5.54
C GLY A 174 -30.15 -18.01 -6.95
N ASN A 175 -30.93 -17.31 -7.80
CA ASN A 175 -30.55 -16.94 -9.16
C ASN A 175 -30.03 -15.49 -9.27
N VAL A 176 -29.85 -14.77 -8.15
CA VAL A 176 -29.40 -13.38 -8.16
C VAL A 176 -27.95 -13.30 -7.66
N THR A 177 -27.06 -12.79 -8.50
CA THR A 177 -25.68 -12.48 -8.10
C THR A 177 -25.62 -11.03 -7.59
N VAL A 178 -25.31 -10.89 -6.31
CA VAL A 178 -25.05 -9.59 -5.67
C VAL A 178 -23.57 -9.29 -5.75
N GLN A 179 -23.26 -8.11 -6.26
CA GLN A 179 -21.87 -7.67 -6.43
C GLN A 179 -21.73 -6.21 -5.99
N ASP A 180 -20.97 -6.00 -4.92
CA ASP A 180 -20.65 -4.66 -4.45
C ASP A 180 -19.52 -4.06 -5.28
N ASN A 181 -19.75 -2.84 -5.78
CA ASN A 181 -18.74 -2.10 -6.53
C ASN A 181 -18.00 -1.11 -5.60
N ILE A 182 -17.34 -1.67 -4.60
CA ILE A 182 -16.48 -0.91 -3.66
C ILE A 182 -15.01 -1.18 -3.96
N ARG A 183 -14.19 -0.14 -3.84
CA ARG A 183 -12.75 -0.14 -4.09
C ARG A 183 -12.05 0.59 -2.98
N ASN A 184 -10.78 0.23 -2.72
CA ASN A 184 -9.96 0.94 -1.75
C ASN A 184 -9.66 2.38 -2.23
N SER A 185 -9.72 3.33 -1.29
CA SER A 185 -9.35 4.73 -1.48
C SER A 185 -8.58 5.18 -0.25
N VAL A 186 -7.29 5.48 -0.38
CA VAL A 186 -6.40 5.68 0.77
C VAL A 186 -5.54 6.92 0.60
N PHE A 187 -5.64 7.85 1.54
CA PHE A 187 -4.68 8.94 1.70
C PHE A 187 -3.61 8.54 2.71
N GLN A 188 -2.36 8.83 2.40
CA GLN A 188 -1.21 8.41 3.18
C GLN A 188 -0.28 9.60 3.44
N LEU A 189 0.13 9.77 4.70
CA LEU A 189 1.25 10.63 5.10
C LEU A 189 2.36 9.69 5.59
N TYR A 190 3.57 9.80 5.03
CA TYR A 190 4.64 8.89 5.35
C TYR A 190 6.00 9.58 5.50
N LEU A 191 6.86 8.93 6.25
CA LEU A 191 8.28 9.23 6.36
C LEU A 191 9.07 8.14 5.65
N THR A 192 10.21 8.54 5.10
CA THR A 192 11.19 7.62 4.52
C THR A 192 12.56 7.85 5.17
N TYR A 193 13.37 6.81 5.19
CA TYR A 193 14.77 6.92 5.52
C TYR A 193 15.60 6.18 4.47
N SER A 194 16.43 6.91 3.75
CA SER A 194 17.34 6.38 2.72
C SER A 194 18.71 6.13 3.32
N PHE A 195 19.21 4.90 3.23
CA PHE A 195 20.50 4.51 3.80
C PHE A 195 21.68 5.05 3.02
N ASN A 196 21.54 5.08 1.69
CA ASN A 196 22.57 5.56 0.77
C ASN A 196 22.10 6.86 0.11
N GLY A 197 23.04 7.74 -0.22
CA GLY A 197 22.74 8.94 -0.99
C GLY A 197 22.25 8.61 -2.39
N ARG A 198 21.40 9.47 -2.94
CA ARG A 198 21.04 9.47 -4.37
C ARG A 198 22.13 10.16 -5.18
#